data_3a30c78a35ffd2963ffcf0da01d5973a
#
_entry.id   3a30c78a35ffd2963ffcf0da01d5973a
#
_cell.length_a   1.000
_cell.length_b   1.000
_cell.length_c   1.000
_cell.angle_alpha   90.00
_cell.angle_beta   90.00
_cell.angle_gamma   90.00
#
_symmetry.space_group_name_H-M   'P 1'
#
loop_
_entity.id
_entity.type
_entity.pdbx_description
1 polymer ?
#
loop_
_entity_poly.entity_id
_entity_poly.type
_entity_poly.pdbx_seq_one_letter_code
_entity_poly.pdbx_strand_id
1 'polypeptide(L)'
;MTTPESFANERSAAIEFTATPWGYTKLWLVNMLLTLATLGIYGAWAKVRNNQYLYGHTSIEDNRLQYLATPKQILLGRLLALGVFLIFVGVSMVEPIAAGIMYLALIPLSPWLIVQGLKFTYRNTAYRNVRFDFKGDYMGALYHFIVLPLVAAVTLYLALPWVIKKIHQFMFGNCEYGGEKLQLN
;
A
#
# COMPACT_ATOMS: atom_id res chain seq x y z
N MET A 1 32.20 9.41 31.18
CA MET A 1 30.94 9.87 31.82
C MET A 1 30.16 10.63 30.75
N THR A 2 29.35 9.93 30.01
CA THR A 2 28.44 10.50 29.00
C THR A 2 27.08 10.67 29.67
N THR A 3 26.66 11.92 29.79
CA THR A 3 25.41 12.34 30.43
C THR A 3 24.17 11.79 29.72
N PRO A 4 23.11 11.35 30.43
CA PRO A 4 21.91 10.77 29.86
C PRO A 4 20.87 11.81 29.40
N GLU A 5 21.30 12.96 28.87
CA GLU A 5 20.42 14.07 28.51
C GLU A 5 19.94 14.07 27.02
N SER A 6 20.34 13.08 26.20
CA SER A 6 19.97 13.08 24.78
C SER A 6 18.56 12.50 24.47
N PHE A 7 17.88 11.89 25.43
CA PHE A 7 16.57 11.27 25.25
C PHE A 7 15.37 12.16 25.63
N ALA A 8 15.62 13.39 26.07
CA ALA A 8 14.57 14.26 26.61
C ALA A 8 13.79 15.07 25.57
N ASN A 9 13.96 14.83 24.27
CA ASN A 9 13.30 15.62 23.24
C ASN A 9 12.53 14.78 22.18
N GLU A 10 12.07 13.58 22.55
CA GLU A 10 11.07 12.87 21.74
C GLU A 10 9.73 13.61 21.87
N ARG A 11 9.46 14.50 20.93
CA ARG A 11 8.13 15.11 20.80
C ARG A 11 7.16 14.02 20.33
N SER A 12 6.35 13.50 21.24
CA SER A 12 5.21 12.66 20.87
C SER A 12 4.20 13.50 20.10
N ALA A 13 4.15 13.34 18.79
CA ALA A 13 3.14 13.99 17.97
C ALA A 13 1.80 13.28 18.19
N ALA A 14 0.79 14.01 18.67
CA ALA A 14 -0.55 13.48 18.81
C ALA A 14 -1.15 13.26 17.43
N ILE A 15 -1.61 12.04 17.16
CA ILE A 15 -2.36 11.70 15.95
C ILE A 15 -3.84 11.78 16.30
N GLU A 16 -4.57 12.65 15.60
CA GLU A 16 -6.00 12.81 15.77
C GLU A 16 -6.74 12.28 14.55
N PHE A 17 -7.84 11.56 14.78
CA PHE A 17 -8.71 11.04 13.74
C PHE A 17 -10.13 11.51 13.94
N THR A 18 -10.60 12.39 13.05
CA THR A 18 -11.89 13.10 13.16
C THR A 18 -12.97 12.55 12.22
N ALA A 19 -12.73 11.46 11.50
CA ALA A 19 -13.71 10.87 10.61
C ALA A 19 -14.90 10.29 11.40
N THR A 20 -16.11 10.57 10.93
CA THR A 20 -17.31 9.99 11.51
C THR A 20 -17.72 8.71 10.78
N PRO A 21 -18.17 7.65 11.48
CA PRO A 21 -18.63 6.41 10.85
C PRO A 21 -19.74 6.67 9.82
N TRP A 22 -20.69 7.54 10.14
CA TRP A 22 -21.80 7.88 9.25
C TRP A 22 -21.35 8.64 7.99
N GLY A 23 -20.39 9.57 8.11
CA GLY A 23 -19.80 10.29 6.98
C GLY A 23 -19.10 9.33 6.02
N TYR A 24 -18.33 8.39 6.56
CA TYR A 24 -17.65 7.38 5.75
C TYR A 24 -18.63 6.40 5.09
N THR A 25 -19.66 5.95 5.81
CA THR A 25 -20.68 5.03 5.27
C THR A 25 -21.43 5.64 4.09
N LYS A 26 -21.83 6.91 4.18
CA LYS A 26 -22.45 7.64 3.05
C LYS A 26 -21.53 7.69 1.82
N LEU A 27 -20.27 8.07 2.04
CA LEU A 27 -19.28 8.14 0.98
C LEU A 27 -19.08 6.77 0.32
N TRP A 28 -18.94 5.72 1.14
CA TRP A 28 -18.75 4.35 0.68
C TRP A 28 -19.95 3.85 -0.12
N LEU A 29 -21.18 4.09 0.36
CA LEU A 29 -22.41 3.67 -0.32
C LEU A 29 -22.53 4.32 -1.71
N VAL A 30 -22.31 5.64 -1.80
CA VAL A 30 -22.33 6.35 -3.10
C VAL A 30 -21.25 5.81 -4.03
N ASN A 31 -20.04 5.59 -3.54
CA ASN A 31 -18.94 5.05 -4.32
C ASN A 31 -19.23 3.61 -4.79
N MET A 32 -19.87 2.79 -3.96
CA MET A 32 -20.29 1.44 -4.30
C MET A 32 -21.34 1.45 -5.43
N LEU A 33 -22.39 2.25 -5.29
CA LEU A 33 -23.45 2.35 -6.30
C LEU A 33 -22.90 2.82 -7.65
N LEU A 34 -22.06 3.86 -7.66
CA LEU A 34 -21.42 4.37 -8.87
C LEU A 34 -20.46 3.34 -9.50
N THR A 35 -19.75 2.57 -8.66
CA THR A 35 -18.86 1.51 -9.15
C THR A 35 -19.66 0.38 -9.82
N LEU A 36 -20.78 -0.01 -9.23
CA LEU A 36 -21.70 -1.00 -9.83
C LEU A 36 -22.32 -0.48 -11.14
N ALA A 37 -22.82 0.75 -11.14
CA ALA A 37 -23.43 1.37 -12.33
C ALA A 37 -22.44 1.52 -13.51
N THR A 38 -21.13 1.65 -13.23
CA THR A 38 -20.09 1.80 -14.25
C THR A 38 -19.31 0.51 -14.51
N LEU A 39 -19.81 -0.66 -14.07
CA LEU A 39 -19.15 -1.95 -14.22
C LEU A 39 -17.69 -1.95 -13.71
N GLY A 40 -17.44 -1.23 -12.60
CA GLY A 40 -16.13 -1.18 -11.95
C GLY A 40 -15.21 -0.03 -12.40
N ILE A 41 -15.49 0.68 -13.48
CA ILE A 41 -14.65 1.79 -13.99
C ILE A 41 -14.53 2.89 -12.92
N TYR A 42 -15.64 3.26 -12.29
CA TYR A 42 -15.64 4.27 -11.23
C TYR A 42 -14.83 3.87 -9.98
N GLY A 43 -14.50 2.61 -9.80
CA GLY A 43 -13.71 2.13 -8.65
C GLY A 43 -12.34 2.81 -8.51
N ALA A 44 -11.78 3.42 -9.57
CA ALA A 44 -10.57 4.22 -9.47
C ALA A 44 -10.83 5.57 -8.76
N TRP A 45 -11.95 6.23 -9.08
CA TRP A 45 -12.41 7.46 -8.40
C TRP A 45 -12.82 7.16 -6.96
N ALA A 46 -13.54 6.07 -6.75
CA ALA A 46 -13.94 5.62 -5.42
C ALA A 46 -12.73 5.44 -4.49
N LYS A 47 -11.65 4.80 -4.97
CA LYS A 47 -10.41 4.62 -4.22
C LYS A 47 -9.78 5.96 -3.83
N VAL A 48 -9.69 6.90 -4.77
CA VAL A 48 -9.13 8.23 -4.49
C VAL A 48 -9.99 8.98 -3.46
N ARG A 49 -11.31 9.02 -3.64
CA ARG A 49 -12.23 9.70 -2.71
C ARG A 49 -12.17 9.10 -1.30
N ASN A 50 -12.14 7.78 -1.18
CA ASN A 50 -12.03 7.10 0.11
C ASN A 50 -10.72 7.45 0.82
N ASN A 51 -9.59 7.41 0.10
CA ASN A 51 -8.30 7.78 0.67
C ASN A 51 -8.24 9.27 1.04
N GLN A 52 -8.72 10.16 0.18
CA GLN A 52 -8.78 11.59 0.49
C GLN A 52 -9.63 11.88 1.73
N TYR A 53 -10.74 11.15 1.90
CA TYR A 53 -11.57 11.28 3.09
C TYR A 53 -10.81 10.84 4.36
N LEU A 54 -10.21 9.64 4.34
CA LEU A 54 -9.51 9.11 5.52
C LEU A 54 -8.26 9.95 5.87
N TYR A 55 -7.42 10.26 4.88
CA TYR A 55 -6.21 11.06 5.09
C TYR A 55 -6.55 12.50 5.51
N GLY A 56 -7.58 13.11 4.91
CA GLY A 56 -8.03 14.46 5.27
C GLY A 56 -8.65 14.55 6.67
N HIS A 57 -9.06 13.43 7.27
CA HIS A 57 -9.52 13.36 8.65
C HIS A 57 -8.46 12.84 9.63
N THR A 58 -7.26 12.57 9.15
CA THR A 58 -6.11 12.22 9.98
C THR A 58 -5.19 13.42 10.08
N SER A 59 -5.00 13.96 11.26
CA SER A 59 -4.09 15.07 11.55
C SER A 59 -2.97 14.64 12.49
N ILE A 60 -1.80 15.23 12.29
CA ILE A 60 -0.62 15.10 13.14
C ILE A 60 -0.22 16.53 13.49
N GLU A 61 -0.18 16.90 14.77
CA GLU A 61 0.11 18.29 15.20
C GLU A 61 -0.68 19.33 14.38
N ASP A 62 -2.02 19.20 14.34
CA ASP A 62 -2.96 20.08 13.62
C ASP A 62 -2.82 20.13 12.09
N ASN A 63 -1.87 19.40 11.52
CA ASN A 63 -1.70 19.32 10.06
C ASN A 63 -2.30 18.01 9.52
N ARG A 64 -3.18 18.14 8.52
CA ARG A 64 -3.84 16.99 7.89
C ARG A 64 -2.93 16.29 6.89
N LEU A 65 -3.04 14.98 6.84
CA LEU A 65 -2.46 14.19 5.76
C LEU A 65 -3.20 14.45 4.45
N GLN A 66 -2.47 14.37 3.34
CA GLN A 66 -3.02 14.59 2.01
C GLN A 66 -2.77 13.37 1.12
N TYR A 67 -3.78 12.97 0.36
CA TYR A 67 -3.66 11.95 -0.67
C TYR A 67 -3.70 12.58 -2.06
N LEU A 68 -2.61 12.48 -2.80
CA LEU A 68 -2.36 13.22 -4.04
C LEU A 68 -2.55 12.40 -5.33
N ALA A 69 -2.84 11.08 -5.22
CA ALA A 69 -3.04 10.25 -6.39
C ALA A 69 -4.27 10.70 -7.20
N THR A 70 -4.16 10.60 -8.50
CA THR A 70 -5.26 10.90 -9.42
C THR A 70 -6.00 9.62 -9.83
N PRO A 71 -7.32 9.69 -10.05
CA PRO A 71 -8.08 8.53 -10.52
C PRO A 71 -7.54 7.95 -11.83
N LYS A 72 -7.04 8.82 -12.73
CA LYS A 72 -6.47 8.40 -14.03
C LYS A 72 -5.26 7.47 -13.86
N GLN A 73 -4.36 7.76 -12.91
CA GLN A 73 -3.19 6.91 -12.62
C GLN A 73 -3.62 5.52 -12.13
N ILE A 74 -4.62 5.46 -11.26
CA ILE A 74 -5.15 4.19 -10.74
C ILE A 74 -5.87 3.42 -11.84
N LEU A 75 -6.67 4.10 -12.67
CA LEU A 75 -7.40 3.49 -13.79
C LEU A 75 -6.43 2.88 -14.80
N LEU A 76 -5.38 3.62 -15.19
CA LEU A 76 -4.36 3.12 -16.13
C LEU A 76 -3.69 1.84 -15.60
N GLY A 77 -3.30 1.82 -14.32
CA GLY A 77 -2.74 0.61 -13.70
C GLY A 77 -3.71 -0.57 -13.72
N ARG A 78 -5.01 -0.34 -13.48
CA ARG A 78 -6.04 -1.39 -13.58
C ARG A 78 -6.25 -1.88 -15.01
N LEU A 79 -6.25 -0.99 -16.00
CA LEU A 79 -6.39 -1.37 -17.41
C LEU A 79 -5.20 -2.21 -17.88
N LEU A 80 -3.97 -1.85 -17.47
CA LEU A 80 -2.78 -2.67 -17.76
C LEU A 80 -2.89 -4.06 -17.11
N ALA A 81 -3.29 -4.13 -15.84
CA ALA A 81 -3.48 -5.41 -15.15
C ALA A 81 -4.58 -6.25 -15.81
N LEU A 82 -5.70 -5.63 -16.23
CA LEU A 82 -6.76 -6.29 -16.97
C LEU A 82 -6.27 -6.82 -18.33
N GLY A 83 -5.48 -6.02 -19.07
CA GLY A 83 -4.86 -6.45 -20.32
C GLY A 83 -3.99 -7.69 -20.16
N VAL A 84 -3.09 -7.68 -19.15
CA VAL A 84 -2.27 -8.86 -18.82
C VAL A 84 -3.12 -10.07 -18.44
N PHE A 85 -4.18 -9.85 -17.65
CA PHE A 85 -5.10 -10.93 -17.27
C PHE A 85 -5.84 -11.52 -18.48
N LEU A 86 -6.33 -10.69 -19.41
CA LEU A 86 -7.00 -11.17 -20.62
C LEU A 86 -6.06 -11.95 -21.55
N ILE A 87 -4.80 -11.50 -21.67
CA ILE A 87 -3.76 -12.26 -22.41
C ILE A 87 -3.55 -13.61 -21.73
N PHE A 88 -3.42 -13.64 -20.40
CA PHE A 88 -3.26 -14.89 -19.65
C PHE A 88 -4.43 -15.87 -19.88
N VAL A 89 -5.69 -15.38 -19.82
CA VAL A 89 -6.89 -16.18 -20.07
C VAL A 89 -6.90 -16.70 -21.52
N GLY A 90 -6.57 -15.84 -22.49
CA GLY A 90 -6.50 -16.25 -23.90
C GLY A 90 -5.45 -17.34 -24.15
N VAL A 91 -4.26 -17.18 -23.58
CA VAL A 91 -3.20 -18.20 -23.69
C VAL A 91 -3.60 -19.51 -23.00
N SER A 92 -4.26 -19.44 -21.84
CA SER A 92 -4.66 -20.65 -21.09
C SER A 92 -5.74 -21.48 -21.81
N MET A 93 -6.54 -20.85 -22.68
CA MET A 93 -7.54 -21.54 -23.47
C MET A 93 -6.94 -22.27 -24.68
N VAL A 94 -5.80 -21.80 -25.21
CA VAL A 94 -5.17 -22.34 -26.41
C VAL A 94 -4.06 -23.29 -26.05
N GLU A 95 -3.20 -22.91 -25.10
CA GLU A 95 -1.99 -23.64 -24.75
C GLU A 95 -1.77 -23.63 -23.21
N PRO A 96 -2.31 -24.64 -22.50
CA PRO A 96 -2.24 -24.67 -21.02
C PRO A 96 -0.80 -24.71 -20.46
N ILE A 97 0.14 -25.32 -21.20
CA ILE A 97 1.55 -25.38 -20.77
C ILE A 97 2.20 -24.01 -20.79
N ALA A 98 1.95 -23.22 -21.86
CA ALA A 98 2.43 -21.85 -21.96
C ALA A 98 1.82 -20.96 -20.85
N ALA A 99 0.54 -21.15 -20.52
CA ALA A 99 -0.09 -20.49 -19.38
C ALA A 99 0.58 -20.83 -18.03
N GLY A 100 0.95 -22.10 -17.82
CA GLY A 100 1.70 -22.54 -16.66
C GLY A 100 3.06 -21.85 -16.54
N ILE A 101 3.82 -21.75 -17.62
CA ILE A 101 5.10 -21.05 -17.67
C ILE A 101 4.90 -19.54 -17.34
N MET A 102 3.87 -18.92 -17.93
CA MET A 102 3.55 -17.52 -17.68
C MET A 102 3.17 -17.28 -16.22
N TYR A 103 2.40 -18.18 -15.61
CA TYR A 103 2.08 -18.14 -14.19
C TYR A 103 3.33 -18.21 -13.31
N LEU A 104 4.26 -19.14 -13.61
CA LEU A 104 5.52 -19.26 -12.88
C LEU A 104 6.39 -18.01 -13.01
N ALA A 105 6.35 -17.31 -14.16
CA ALA A 105 7.06 -16.05 -14.35
C ALA A 105 6.48 -14.88 -13.52
N LEU A 106 5.21 -14.95 -13.13
CA LEU A 106 4.61 -13.92 -12.25
C LEU A 106 5.12 -13.99 -10.81
N ILE A 107 5.60 -15.15 -10.35
CA ILE A 107 6.12 -15.32 -8.98
C ILE A 107 7.33 -14.39 -8.74
N PRO A 108 8.41 -14.42 -9.53
CA PRO A 108 9.53 -13.50 -9.35
C PRO A 108 9.20 -12.05 -9.71
N LEU A 109 8.17 -11.80 -10.52
CA LEU A 109 7.71 -10.44 -10.83
C LEU A 109 6.97 -9.79 -9.66
N SER A 110 6.32 -10.58 -8.81
CA SER A 110 5.46 -10.07 -7.73
C SER A 110 6.17 -9.18 -6.72
N PRO A 111 7.41 -9.42 -6.24
CA PRO A 111 8.09 -8.51 -5.31
C PRO A 111 8.37 -7.14 -5.95
N TRP A 112 8.71 -7.11 -7.24
CA TRP A 112 8.88 -5.85 -7.96
C TRP A 112 7.57 -5.05 -8.02
N LEU A 113 6.45 -5.71 -8.34
CA LEU A 113 5.13 -5.08 -8.36
C LEU A 113 4.74 -4.53 -6.97
N ILE A 114 5.03 -5.27 -5.90
CA ILE A 114 4.80 -4.82 -4.52
C ILE A 114 5.61 -3.55 -4.22
N VAL A 115 6.90 -3.53 -4.53
CA VAL A 115 7.75 -2.35 -4.34
C VAL A 115 7.21 -1.15 -5.11
N GLN A 116 6.80 -1.32 -6.38
CA GLN A 116 6.22 -0.23 -7.17
C GLN A 116 4.88 0.26 -6.59
N GLY A 117 4.04 -0.65 -6.09
CA GLY A 117 2.79 -0.32 -5.41
C GLY A 117 3.02 0.48 -4.13
N LEU A 118 4.01 0.10 -3.31
CA LEU A 118 4.40 0.83 -2.12
C LEU A 118 4.96 2.21 -2.49
N LYS A 119 5.89 2.31 -3.44
CA LYS A 119 6.40 3.60 -3.95
C LYS A 119 5.28 4.50 -4.43
N PHE A 120 4.32 3.95 -5.18
CA PHE A 120 3.15 4.71 -5.62
C PHE A 120 2.34 5.25 -4.43
N THR A 121 2.07 4.43 -3.44
CA THR A 121 1.27 4.81 -2.26
C THR A 121 1.97 5.89 -1.44
N TYR A 122 3.25 5.71 -1.09
CA TYR A 122 4.01 6.67 -0.30
C TYR A 122 4.20 7.99 -1.04
N ARG A 123 4.58 7.99 -2.33
CA ARG A 123 4.75 9.21 -3.14
C ARG A 123 3.46 9.99 -3.35
N ASN A 124 2.31 9.34 -3.23
CA ASN A 124 1.00 9.99 -3.30
C ASN A 124 0.44 10.34 -1.91
N THR A 125 1.21 10.19 -0.86
CA THR A 125 0.90 10.64 0.49
C THR A 125 1.79 11.83 0.84
N ALA A 126 1.22 12.91 1.35
CA ALA A 126 1.98 14.08 1.78
C ALA A 126 1.53 14.54 3.19
N TYR A 127 2.47 15.09 3.92
CA TYR A 127 2.29 15.78 5.19
C TYR A 127 3.03 17.11 5.13
N ARG A 128 2.38 18.22 5.52
CA ARG A 128 2.95 19.58 5.43
C ARG A 128 3.58 19.90 4.05
N ASN A 129 2.91 19.48 2.96
CA ASN A 129 3.38 19.61 1.57
C ASN A 129 4.67 18.83 1.21
N VAL A 130 5.20 18.03 2.12
CA VAL A 130 6.33 17.12 1.85
C VAL A 130 5.77 15.73 1.57
N ARG A 131 6.17 15.13 0.46
CA ARG A 131 5.77 13.77 0.09
C ARG A 131 6.62 12.73 0.80
N PHE A 132 6.01 11.63 1.15
CA PHE A 132 6.74 10.44 1.56
C PHE A 132 7.38 9.76 0.35
N ASP A 133 8.47 9.02 0.58
CA ASP A 133 9.05 8.10 -0.42
C ASP A 133 9.28 6.73 0.21
N PHE A 134 9.46 5.72 -0.63
CA PHE A 134 9.72 4.35 -0.22
C PHE A 134 11.01 3.84 -0.87
N LYS A 135 11.98 3.43 -0.06
CA LYS A 135 13.31 2.96 -0.49
C LYS A 135 13.53 1.46 -0.33
N GLY A 136 12.45 0.70 -0.11
CA GLY A 136 12.56 -0.76 -0.09
C GLY A 136 13.02 -1.31 -1.44
N ASP A 137 13.84 -2.35 -1.37
CA ASP A 137 14.42 -3.05 -2.50
C ASP A 137 13.64 -4.34 -2.86
N TYR A 138 14.02 -4.93 -4.00
CA TYR A 138 13.41 -6.18 -4.50
C TYR A 138 13.63 -7.36 -3.53
N MET A 139 14.86 -7.53 -3.03
CA MET A 139 15.20 -8.66 -2.16
C MET A 139 14.49 -8.57 -0.81
N GLY A 140 14.39 -7.37 -0.25
CA GLY A 140 13.58 -7.11 0.95
C GLY A 140 12.12 -7.46 0.73
N ALA A 141 11.53 -7.05 -0.40
CA ALA A 141 10.15 -7.39 -0.73
C ALA A 141 9.98 -8.91 -0.94
N LEU A 142 10.88 -9.57 -1.67
CA LEU A 142 10.85 -11.02 -1.87
C LEU A 142 10.84 -11.76 -0.52
N TYR A 143 11.73 -11.36 0.39
CA TYR A 143 11.83 -12.01 1.71
C TYR A 143 10.54 -11.78 2.53
N HIS A 144 10.09 -10.53 2.65
CA HIS A 144 8.96 -10.20 3.53
C HIS A 144 7.60 -10.60 2.98
N PHE A 145 7.39 -10.56 1.66
CA PHE A 145 6.08 -10.81 1.05
C PHE A 145 5.94 -12.19 0.41
N ILE A 146 7.04 -12.94 0.21
CA ILE A 146 6.99 -14.31 -0.32
C ILE A 146 7.55 -15.31 0.70
N VAL A 147 8.79 -15.13 1.15
CA VAL A 147 9.44 -16.13 2.02
C VAL A 147 8.76 -16.22 3.38
N LEU A 148 8.51 -15.09 4.05
CA LEU A 148 7.87 -15.10 5.38
C LEU A 148 6.43 -15.64 5.38
N PRO A 149 5.54 -15.30 4.41
CA PRO A 149 4.24 -15.96 4.32
C PRO A 149 4.31 -17.46 4.07
N LEU A 150 5.29 -17.96 3.30
CA LEU A 150 5.52 -19.40 3.15
C LEU A 150 5.91 -20.05 4.48
N VAL A 151 6.76 -19.41 5.28
CA VAL A 151 7.08 -19.86 6.65
C VAL A 151 5.81 -19.89 7.51
N ALA A 152 4.94 -18.87 7.40
CA ALA A 152 3.66 -18.89 8.11
C ALA A 152 2.78 -20.06 7.68
N ALA A 153 2.71 -20.37 6.39
CA ALA A 153 1.93 -21.50 5.90
C ALA A 153 2.46 -22.85 6.41
N VAL A 154 3.79 -23.06 6.39
CA VAL A 154 4.43 -24.27 6.91
C VAL A 154 4.20 -24.46 8.42
N THR A 155 4.11 -23.37 9.18
CA THR A 155 3.81 -23.39 10.62
C THR A 155 2.31 -23.39 10.92
N LEU A 156 1.45 -23.78 9.96
CA LEU A 156 -0.02 -23.75 10.10
C LEU A 156 -0.53 -22.38 10.61
N TYR A 157 0.07 -21.29 10.11
CA TYR A 157 -0.20 -19.90 10.48
C TYR A 157 0.11 -19.50 11.93
N LEU A 158 0.75 -20.37 12.73
CA LEU A 158 1.17 -20.00 14.09
C LEU A 158 2.19 -18.84 14.10
N ALA A 159 3.05 -18.75 13.08
CA ALA A 159 4.00 -17.64 12.93
C ALA A 159 3.39 -16.35 12.34
N LEU A 160 2.09 -16.33 12.02
CA LEU A 160 1.45 -15.20 11.33
C LEU A 160 1.62 -13.84 12.05
N PRO A 161 1.43 -13.73 13.39
CA PRO A 161 1.62 -12.45 14.08
C PRO A 161 3.04 -11.90 13.94
N TRP A 162 4.04 -12.79 14.00
CA TRP A 162 5.44 -12.43 13.80
C TRP A 162 5.73 -12.00 12.36
N VAL A 163 5.17 -12.70 11.36
CA VAL A 163 5.30 -12.35 9.94
C VAL A 163 4.68 -10.98 9.67
N ILE A 164 3.48 -10.71 10.18
CA ILE A 164 2.81 -9.40 10.04
C ILE A 164 3.69 -8.29 10.63
N LYS A 165 4.24 -8.50 11.84
CA LYS A 165 5.17 -7.54 12.46
C LYS A 165 6.36 -7.26 11.55
N LYS A 166 6.98 -8.28 10.96
CA LYS A 166 8.14 -8.14 10.07
C LYS A 166 7.80 -7.38 8.79
N ILE A 167 6.64 -7.66 8.18
CA ILE A 167 6.15 -6.93 7.01
C ILE A 167 5.96 -5.44 7.34
N HIS A 168 5.33 -5.11 8.47
CA HIS A 168 5.17 -3.72 8.88
C HIS A 168 6.51 -3.04 9.14
N GLN A 169 7.45 -3.72 9.81
CA GLN A 169 8.80 -3.20 10.02
C GLN A 169 9.52 -2.89 8.70
N PHE A 170 9.37 -3.75 7.68
CA PHE A 170 9.92 -3.50 6.35
C PHE A 170 9.26 -2.28 5.68
N MET A 171 7.92 -2.18 5.74
CA MET A 171 7.17 -1.09 5.12
C MET A 171 7.53 0.26 5.74
N PHE A 172 7.52 0.37 7.07
CA PHE A 172 7.77 1.63 7.77
C PHE A 172 9.26 1.96 7.85
N GLY A 173 10.13 0.96 8.06
CA GLY A 173 11.58 1.18 8.12
C GLY A 173 12.23 1.61 6.81
N ASN A 174 11.52 1.41 5.67
CA ASN A 174 11.94 1.91 4.37
C ASN A 174 11.14 3.13 3.90
N CYS A 175 10.32 3.71 4.78
CA CYS A 175 9.62 4.96 4.52
C CYS A 175 10.55 6.14 4.81
N GLU A 176 10.62 7.08 3.88
CA GLU A 176 11.36 8.34 4.03
C GLU A 176 10.39 9.52 4.03
N TYR A 177 10.69 10.51 4.86
CA TYR A 177 9.99 11.79 4.92
C TYR A 177 11.03 12.92 4.94
N GLY A 178 10.95 13.84 3.97
CA GLY A 178 11.91 14.95 3.87
C GLY A 178 13.36 14.53 3.63
N GLY A 179 13.61 13.30 3.16
CA GLY A 179 14.95 12.75 2.93
C GLY A 179 15.51 11.95 4.13
N GLU A 180 14.79 11.88 5.24
CA GLU A 180 15.17 11.08 6.41
C GLU A 180 14.30 9.83 6.53
N LYS A 181 14.90 8.70 6.95
CA LYS A 181 14.17 7.46 7.21
C LYS A 181 13.39 7.56 8.51
N LEU A 182 12.14 7.12 8.48
CA LEU A 182 11.36 6.99 9.71
C LEU A 182 11.91 5.82 10.54
N GLN A 183 12.32 6.10 11.78
CA GLN A 183 12.72 5.07 12.73
C GLN A 183 11.53 4.70 13.60
N LEU A 184 11.18 3.42 13.61
CA LEU A 184 10.23 2.85 14.57
C LEU A 184 11.03 2.33 15.77
N ASN A 185 10.84 2.94 16.91
CA ASN A 185 11.33 2.43 18.20
C ASN A 185 10.41 1.32 18.74
#